data_150a1cd771166da9c49236731707f08e
#
_entry.id   150a1cd771166da9c49236731707f08e
#
_cell.length_a   1.000
_cell.length_b   1.000
_cell.length_c   1.000
_cell.angle_alpha   90.00
_cell.angle_beta   90.00
_cell.angle_gamma   90.00
#
_symmetry.space_group_name_H-M   'P 1'
#
loop_
_entity.id
_entity.type
_entity.pdbx_description
1 polymer ?
#
loop_
_entity_poly.entity_id
_entity_poly.type
_entity_poly.pdbx_seq_one_letter_code
_entity_poly.pdbx_strand_id
1 'polypeptide(L)'
;MVAKENTEYASADAILYNKDMTTLICCPSGRTDDVVVPGGVIAIGRNAFEACAKLYAIELPASTTSVGNEAFKLCTSLESLTCMSVVPPTVEWNDPFLGIDVETCKLIVPEQSVAAYSEADGWKKFTNNIMSSIETVDAAGSDAPHRRWIGLDGTVYNHRPTNGIYIEYAPGKAPRKVVLRSTNELR
;
A
#
# COMPACT_ATOMS: atom_id res chain seq x y z
N MET A 1 8.65 -17.68 9.59
CA MET A 1 7.55 -18.07 8.67
C MET A 1 6.65 -19.09 9.37
N VAL A 2 5.35 -19.01 9.15
CA VAL A 2 4.38 -19.97 9.70
C VAL A 2 4.43 -21.24 8.85
N ALA A 3 4.35 -22.43 9.49
CA ALA A 3 4.30 -23.71 8.79
C ALA A 3 3.00 -23.83 7.99
N LYS A 4 3.05 -24.51 6.83
CA LYS A 4 1.87 -24.64 5.94
C LYS A 4 0.70 -25.38 6.60
N GLU A 5 1.02 -26.29 7.50
CA GLU A 5 0.07 -27.12 8.25
C GLU A 5 -0.57 -26.37 9.44
N ASN A 6 -0.12 -25.15 9.76
CA ASN A 6 -0.72 -24.36 10.81
C ASN A 6 -2.18 -24.02 10.44
N THR A 7 -3.11 -24.29 11.36
CA THR A 7 -4.54 -24.11 11.14
C THR A 7 -5.06 -22.71 11.45
N GLU A 8 -4.31 -21.93 12.24
CA GLU A 8 -4.76 -20.64 12.79
C GLU A 8 -4.15 -19.44 12.06
N TYR A 9 -2.92 -19.60 11.56
CA TYR A 9 -2.13 -18.50 11.01
C TYR A 9 -1.54 -18.81 9.66
N ALA A 10 -1.29 -17.75 8.91
CA ALA A 10 -0.53 -17.76 7.66
C ALA A 10 0.58 -16.71 7.72
N SER A 11 1.57 -16.82 6.85
CA SER A 11 2.57 -15.77 6.67
C SER A 11 2.88 -15.56 5.20
N ALA A 12 3.00 -14.30 4.81
CA ALA A 12 3.48 -13.88 3.51
C ALA A 12 4.49 -12.76 3.73
N ASP A 13 5.60 -12.81 3.01
CA ASP A 13 6.66 -11.81 3.08
C ASP A 13 7.10 -11.49 4.52
N ALA A 14 7.28 -12.54 5.35
CA ALA A 14 7.61 -12.51 6.77
C ALA A 14 6.59 -11.77 7.67
N ILE A 15 5.45 -11.35 7.14
CA ILE A 15 4.35 -10.75 7.90
C ILE A 15 3.37 -11.85 8.32
N LEU A 16 2.83 -11.72 9.54
CA LEU A 16 1.87 -12.67 10.12
C LEU A 16 0.43 -12.22 9.81
N TYR A 17 -0.37 -13.18 9.39
CA TYR A 17 -1.80 -13.01 9.12
C TYR A 17 -2.62 -14.09 9.83
N ASN A 18 -3.95 -13.88 9.95
CA ASN A 18 -4.86 -14.98 10.21
C ASN A 18 -4.83 -15.98 9.06
N LYS A 19 -5.39 -17.19 9.26
CA LYS A 19 -5.32 -18.28 8.28
C LYS A 19 -5.83 -17.90 6.89
N ASP A 20 -6.93 -17.15 6.84
CA ASP A 20 -7.60 -16.75 5.60
C ASP A 20 -6.97 -15.52 4.93
N MET A 21 -5.86 -15.00 5.47
CA MET A 21 -5.18 -13.81 4.96
C MET A 21 -6.07 -12.55 4.90
N THR A 22 -7.13 -12.50 5.71
CA THR A 22 -8.04 -11.35 5.78
C THR A 22 -7.65 -10.32 6.83
N THR A 23 -6.83 -10.70 7.80
CA THR A 23 -6.34 -9.81 8.86
C THR A 23 -4.82 -9.86 8.93
N LEU A 24 -4.16 -8.72 8.80
CA LEU A 24 -2.74 -8.55 9.09
C LEU A 24 -2.57 -8.43 10.59
N ILE A 25 -1.85 -9.36 11.21
CA ILE A 25 -1.69 -9.45 12.67
C ILE A 25 -0.42 -8.77 13.13
N CYS A 26 0.72 -9.03 12.46
CA CYS A 26 2.00 -8.49 12.91
C CYS A 26 3.01 -8.41 11.77
N CYS A 27 3.60 -7.23 11.60
CA CYS A 27 4.79 -7.00 10.80
C CYS A 27 6.00 -6.94 11.74
N PRO A 28 7.12 -7.62 11.40
CA PRO A 28 8.34 -7.54 12.22
C PRO A 28 8.89 -6.11 12.30
N SER A 29 9.12 -5.59 13.51
CA SER A 29 9.60 -4.21 13.74
C SER A 29 11.00 -3.92 13.17
N GLY A 30 11.79 -4.97 12.91
CA GLY A 30 13.12 -4.84 12.28
C GLY A 30 13.11 -4.70 10.76
N ARG A 31 11.93 -4.74 10.12
CA ARG A 31 11.79 -4.65 8.66
C ARG A 31 12.24 -3.30 8.14
N THR A 32 12.96 -3.32 7.01
CA THR A 32 13.51 -2.13 6.34
C THR A 32 12.89 -1.90 4.96
N ASP A 33 12.28 -2.95 4.37
CA ASP A 33 11.70 -2.87 3.02
C ASP A 33 10.26 -2.36 3.10
N ASP A 34 9.85 -1.58 2.11
CA ASP A 34 8.48 -1.12 1.98
C ASP A 34 7.48 -2.28 1.99
N VAL A 35 6.30 -2.05 2.54
CA VAL A 35 5.27 -3.08 2.67
C VAL A 35 4.11 -2.80 1.73
N VAL A 36 3.83 -3.77 0.86
CA VAL A 36 2.59 -3.82 0.10
C VAL A 36 1.72 -4.93 0.69
N VAL A 37 0.65 -4.54 1.38
CA VAL A 37 -0.29 -5.49 1.99
C VAL A 37 -1.06 -6.21 0.88
N PRO A 38 -1.15 -7.56 0.90
CA PRO A 38 -1.82 -8.32 -0.14
C PRO A 38 -3.29 -7.93 -0.33
N GLY A 39 -3.75 -7.97 -1.59
CA GLY A 39 -5.18 -7.86 -1.90
C GLY A 39 -6.00 -8.92 -1.16
N GLY A 40 -7.17 -8.54 -0.63
CA GLY A 40 -8.02 -9.41 0.18
C GLY A 40 -7.85 -9.23 1.69
N VAL A 41 -6.81 -8.52 2.16
CA VAL A 41 -6.72 -8.10 3.56
C VAL A 41 -7.80 -7.05 3.84
N ILE A 42 -8.66 -7.35 4.82
CA ILE A 42 -9.82 -6.54 5.21
C ILE A 42 -9.50 -5.70 6.45
N ALA A 43 -8.70 -6.25 7.37
CA ALA A 43 -8.37 -5.61 8.63
C ALA A 43 -6.86 -5.52 8.87
N ILE A 44 -6.41 -4.35 9.31
CA ILE A 44 -5.10 -4.18 9.94
C ILE A 44 -5.30 -4.32 11.45
N GLY A 45 -4.69 -5.33 12.03
CA GLY A 45 -4.86 -5.67 13.44
C GLY A 45 -4.29 -4.63 14.39
N ARG A 46 -4.65 -4.76 15.67
CA ARG A 46 -4.06 -3.94 16.74
C ARG A 46 -2.54 -4.12 16.78
N ASN A 47 -1.81 -3.01 16.90
CA ASN A 47 -0.34 -3.00 16.96
C ASN A 47 0.36 -3.68 15.76
N ALA A 48 -0.32 -3.86 14.64
CA ALA A 48 0.14 -4.68 13.51
C ALA A 48 1.48 -4.24 12.93
N PHE A 49 1.77 -2.94 12.94
CA PHE A 49 3.04 -2.33 12.53
C PHE A 49 3.72 -1.56 13.69
N GLU A 50 3.37 -1.84 14.94
CA GLU A 50 3.95 -1.12 16.08
C GLU A 50 5.47 -1.18 16.04
N ALA A 51 6.11 -0.02 16.23
CA ALA A 51 7.56 0.16 16.23
C ALA A 51 8.29 -0.30 14.96
N CYS A 52 7.59 -0.36 13.81
CA CYS A 52 8.24 -0.53 12.51
C CYS A 52 8.94 0.77 12.08
N ALA A 53 9.88 1.23 12.90
CA ALA A 53 10.52 2.54 12.80
C ALA A 53 11.46 2.71 11.59
N LYS A 54 11.65 1.66 10.77
CA LYS A 54 12.51 1.68 9.57
C LYS A 54 11.72 1.55 8.28
N LEU A 55 10.39 1.47 8.33
CA LEU A 55 9.55 1.47 7.14
C LEU A 55 9.38 2.90 6.63
N TYR A 56 9.56 3.08 5.32
CA TYR A 56 9.36 4.36 4.63
C TYR A 56 8.01 4.43 3.93
N ALA A 57 7.51 3.31 3.41
CA ALA A 57 6.22 3.26 2.75
C ALA A 57 5.41 2.01 3.12
N ILE A 58 4.11 2.20 3.28
CA ILE A 58 3.13 1.12 3.48
C ILE A 58 1.98 1.35 2.50
N GLU A 59 1.57 0.28 1.80
CA GLU A 59 0.42 0.30 0.91
C GLU A 59 -0.65 -0.67 1.42
N LEU A 60 -1.86 -0.15 1.66
CA LEU A 60 -3.05 -0.90 2.06
C LEU A 60 -3.95 -1.13 0.85
N PRO A 61 -4.47 -2.35 0.64
CA PRO A 61 -5.30 -2.68 -0.50
C PRO A 61 -6.70 -2.04 -0.41
N ALA A 62 -7.39 -1.98 -1.55
CA ALA A 62 -8.77 -1.47 -1.63
C ALA A 62 -9.78 -2.25 -0.78
N SER A 63 -9.46 -3.48 -0.41
CA SER A 63 -10.27 -4.33 0.46
C SER A 63 -10.23 -3.94 1.94
N THR A 64 -9.29 -3.08 2.36
CA THR A 64 -9.14 -2.70 3.78
C THR A 64 -10.33 -1.87 4.23
N THR A 65 -11.00 -2.31 5.28
CA THR A 65 -12.18 -1.64 5.87
C THR A 65 -11.99 -1.22 7.32
N SER A 66 -10.95 -1.72 7.99
CA SER A 66 -10.68 -1.38 9.39
C SER A 66 -9.19 -1.32 9.70
N VAL A 67 -8.84 -0.40 10.61
CA VAL A 67 -7.51 -0.22 11.17
C VAL A 67 -7.63 -0.23 12.69
N GLY A 68 -6.96 -1.18 13.30
CA GLY A 68 -7.00 -1.41 14.75
C GLY A 68 -6.22 -0.37 15.55
N ASN A 69 -6.43 -0.42 16.86
CA ASN A 69 -5.74 0.44 17.82
C ASN A 69 -4.23 0.40 17.64
N GLU A 70 -3.59 1.58 17.60
CA GLU A 70 -2.13 1.70 17.56
C GLU A 70 -1.47 0.91 16.42
N ALA A 71 -2.20 0.66 15.32
CA ALA A 71 -1.74 -0.21 14.24
C ALA A 71 -0.40 0.22 13.64
N PHE A 72 -0.15 1.52 13.51
CA PHE A 72 1.09 2.09 12.97
C PHE A 72 1.89 2.89 14.02
N LYS A 73 1.64 2.63 15.30
CA LYS A 73 2.31 3.34 16.39
C LYS A 73 3.82 3.24 16.28
N LEU A 74 4.50 4.38 16.43
CA LEU A 74 5.95 4.49 16.36
C LEU A 74 6.58 4.05 15.02
N CYS A 75 5.85 4.12 13.91
CA CYS A 75 6.43 4.05 12.57
C CYS A 75 7.11 5.39 12.23
N THR A 76 8.18 5.73 12.93
CA THR A 76 8.76 7.09 12.95
C THR A 76 9.45 7.52 11.66
N SER A 77 9.79 6.59 10.76
CA SER A 77 10.38 6.90 9.45
C SER A 77 9.36 6.84 8.32
N LEU A 78 8.06 6.70 8.62
CA LEU A 78 7.05 6.54 7.58
C LEU A 78 6.84 7.87 6.83
N GLU A 79 7.22 7.88 5.56
CA GLU A 79 7.10 9.03 4.65
C GLU A 79 5.80 8.98 3.83
N SER A 80 5.26 7.77 3.60
CA SER A 80 4.02 7.60 2.86
C SER A 80 3.19 6.42 3.34
N LEU A 81 1.89 6.65 3.46
CA LEU A 81 0.87 5.64 3.68
C LEU A 81 -0.12 5.70 2.52
N THR A 82 -0.12 4.68 1.67
CA THR A 82 -1.10 4.55 0.60
C THR A 82 -2.28 3.73 1.09
N CYS A 83 -3.49 4.23 0.96
CA CYS A 83 -4.71 3.49 1.26
C CYS A 83 -5.63 3.51 0.04
N MET A 84 -5.76 2.36 -0.64
CA MET A 84 -6.51 2.24 -1.89
C MET A 84 -8.02 2.06 -1.69
N SER A 85 -8.50 2.07 -0.44
CA SER A 85 -9.94 1.98 -0.14
C SER A 85 -10.65 3.27 -0.54
N VAL A 86 -11.75 3.15 -1.29
CA VAL A 86 -12.59 4.29 -1.69
C VAL A 86 -13.30 4.89 -0.48
N VAL A 87 -13.73 4.06 0.44
CA VAL A 87 -14.30 4.48 1.72
C VAL A 87 -13.20 4.42 2.79
N PRO A 88 -12.94 5.50 3.54
CA PRO A 88 -11.92 5.47 4.59
C PRO A 88 -12.17 4.30 5.56
N PRO A 89 -11.18 3.43 5.81
CA PRO A 89 -11.30 2.39 6.81
C PRO A 89 -11.66 2.96 8.18
N THR A 90 -12.53 2.27 8.91
CA THR A 90 -12.86 2.65 10.28
C THR A 90 -11.63 2.52 11.17
N VAL A 91 -11.46 3.48 12.07
CA VAL A 91 -10.35 3.51 13.02
C VAL A 91 -10.93 3.22 14.41
N GLU A 92 -10.29 2.29 15.14
CA GLU A 92 -10.66 2.02 16.52
C GLU A 92 -10.21 3.14 17.48
N TRP A 93 -10.67 3.07 18.72
CA TRP A 93 -10.64 4.12 19.75
C TRP A 93 -9.28 4.80 20.01
N ASN A 94 -8.17 4.06 19.91
CA ASN A 94 -6.84 4.63 20.11
C ASN A 94 -6.22 5.00 18.78
N ASP A 95 -5.49 6.11 18.78
CA ASP A 95 -4.82 6.64 17.63
C ASP A 95 -3.91 5.60 16.94
N PRO A 96 -4.26 5.11 15.74
CA PRO A 96 -3.43 4.14 15.04
C PRO A 96 -2.11 4.74 14.54
N PHE A 97 -2.03 6.08 14.46
CA PHE A 97 -0.90 6.83 13.90
C PHE A 97 -0.04 7.50 14.98
N LEU A 98 -0.16 7.06 16.24
CA LEU A 98 0.59 7.63 17.35
C LEU A 98 2.10 7.55 17.11
N GLY A 99 2.78 8.69 17.08
CA GLY A 99 4.23 8.78 16.88
C GLY A 99 4.66 8.81 15.42
N ILE A 100 3.72 8.85 14.46
CA ILE A 100 4.00 9.25 13.07
C ILE A 100 3.97 10.78 13.00
N ASP A 101 4.92 11.35 12.26
CA ASP A 101 4.88 12.77 11.90
C ASP A 101 3.89 12.97 10.75
N VAL A 102 2.64 13.25 11.09
CA VAL A 102 1.56 13.45 10.11
C VAL A 102 1.71 14.73 9.29
N GLU A 103 2.58 15.66 9.71
CA GLU A 103 2.88 16.87 8.96
C GLU A 103 3.81 16.61 7.76
N THR A 104 4.59 15.53 7.81
CA THR A 104 5.52 15.14 6.74
C THR A 104 5.10 13.87 6.03
N CYS A 105 4.42 12.95 6.71
CA CYS A 105 3.93 11.71 6.13
C CYS A 105 2.79 11.96 5.14
N LYS A 106 2.94 11.52 3.91
CA LYS A 106 1.92 11.64 2.86
C LYS A 106 0.89 10.53 2.99
N LEU A 107 -0.38 10.89 3.05
CA LEU A 107 -1.49 9.96 2.89
C LEU A 107 -1.95 9.97 1.43
N ILE A 108 -1.75 8.86 0.72
CA ILE A 108 -2.11 8.70 -0.69
C ILE A 108 -3.40 7.89 -0.77
N VAL A 109 -4.44 8.45 -1.39
CA VAL A 109 -5.77 7.84 -1.47
C VAL A 109 -6.35 7.98 -2.89
N PRO A 110 -7.39 7.22 -3.27
CA PRO A 110 -8.08 7.42 -4.54
C PRO A 110 -8.58 8.87 -4.67
N GLU A 111 -8.49 9.44 -5.88
CA GLU A 111 -8.83 10.86 -6.13
C GLU A 111 -10.22 11.22 -5.61
N GLN A 112 -11.22 10.38 -5.90
CA GLN A 112 -12.61 10.59 -5.46
C GLN A 112 -12.80 10.51 -3.93
N SER A 113 -11.80 10.02 -3.21
CA SER A 113 -11.88 9.76 -1.76
C SER A 113 -11.22 10.84 -0.91
N VAL A 114 -10.48 11.79 -1.51
CA VAL A 114 -9.72 12.82 -0.79
C VAL A 114 -10.60 13.57 0.22
N ALA A 115 -11.79 14.01 -0.19
CA ALA A 115 -12.73 14.71 0.70
C ALA A 115 -13.18 13.82 1.86
N ALA A 116 -13.49 12.54 1.59
CA ALA A 116 -13.94 11.61 2.63
C ALA A 116 -12.83 11.34 3.67
N TYR A 117 -11.57 11.18 3.24
CA TYR A 117 -10.46 10.98 4.17
C TYR A 117 -10.13 12.23 4.99
N SER A 118 -10.32 13.43 4.44
CA SER A 118 -10.09 14.70 5.17
C SER A 118 -11.10 14.93 6.30
N GLU A 119 -12.24 14.26 6.26
CA GLU A 119 -13.29 14.36 7.27
C GLU A 119 -13.33 13.14 8.21
N ALA A 120 -12.80 12.00 7.78
CA ALA A 120 -12.89 10.74 8.52
C ALA A 120 -12.06 10.76 9.82
N ASP A 121 -12.64 10.25 10.91
CA ASP A 121 -11.95 10.14 12.20
C ASP A 121 -10.68 9.32 12.08
N GLY A 122 -9.63 9.78 12.75
CA GLY A 122 -8.27 9.24 12.66
C GLY A 122 -7.52 9.69 11.40
N TRP A 123 -8.14 9.70 10.22
CA TRP A 123 -7.51 10.06 8.95
C TRP A 123 -7.37 11.57 8.74
N LYS A 124 -8.31 12.36 9.26
CA LYS A 124 -8.30 13.84 9.16
C LYS A 124 -7.04 14.51 9.72
N LYS A 125 -6.22 13.78 10.47
CA LYS A 125 -4.90 14.28 10.93
C LYS A 125 -3.94 14.56 9.78
N PHE A 126 -4.11 13.89 8.65
CA PHE A 126 -3.29 14.07 7.45
C PHE A 126 -3.81 15.17 6.53
N THR A 127 -4.77 16.00 6.94
CA THR A 127 -5.49 16.95 6.07
C THR A 127 -4.56 17.81 5.18
N ASN A 128 -3.40 18.21 5.68
CA ASN A 128 -2.43 18.99 4.91
C ASN A 128 -1.56 18.15 3.95
N ASN A 129 -1.59 16.81 4.07
CA ASN A 129 -0.74 15.89 3.33
C ASN A 129 -1.53 14.76 2.65
N ILE A 130 -2.84 14.92 2.47
CA ILE A 130 -3.62 13.99 1.67
C ILE A 130 -3.37 14.28 0.19
N MET A 131 -2.91 13.25 -0.53
CA MET A 131 -2.64 13.31 -1.96
C MET A 131 -3.54 12.33 -2.70
N SER A 132 -4.02 12.72 -3.88
CA SER A 132 -4.69 11.77 -4.76
C SER A 132 -3.67 10.83 -5.40
N SER A 133 -3.95 9.52 -5.36
CA SER A 133 -3.35 8.62 -6.32
C SER A 133 -3.89 8.99 -7.69
N ILE A 134 -3.03 9.36 -8.63
CA ILE A 134 -3.44 9.52 -10.02
C ILE A 134 -3.74 8.10 -10.53
N GLU A 135 -4.99 7.67 -10.43
CA GLU A 135 -5.44 6.56 -11.24
C GLU A 135 -5.52 7.08 -12.68
N THR A 136 -4.50 6.77 -13.49
CA THR A 136 -4.71 6.73 -14.91
C THR A 136 -5.66 5.57 -15.16
N VAL A 137 -6.95 5.84 -15.16
CA VAL A 137 -7.95 4.93 -15.71
C VAL A 137 -7.62 4.80 -17.20
N ASP A 138 -6.98 3.69 -17.56
CA ASP A 138 -6.99 3.26 -18.95
C ASP A 138 -8.47 3.15 -19.34
N ALA A 139 -8.86 3.83 -20.43
CA ALA A 139 -10.22 3.87 -20.96
C ALA A 139 -10.78 2.50 -21.42
N ALA A 140 -10.21 1.42 -20.94
CA ALA A 140 -10.65 0.04 -21.09
C ALA A 140 -10.75 -0.59 -19.70
N GLY A 141 -11.95 -0.51 -19.11
CA GLY A 141 -12.30 -1.07 -17.80
C GLY A 141 -11.82 -2.50 -17.55
N SER A 142 -10.57 -2.64 -17.13
CA SER A 142 -10.04 -3.87 -16.62
C SER A 142 -9.39 -3.59 -15.26
N ASP A 143 -9.96 -4.18 -14.21
CA ASP A 143 -9.36 -4.42 -12.89
C ASP A 143 -8.00 -5.12 -13.03
N ALA A 144 -6.98 -4.40 -13.48
CA ALA A 144 -5.63 -4.92 -13.54
C ALA A 144 -4.89 -4.49 -12.28
N PRO A 145 -4.57 -5.41 -11.36
CA PRO A 145 -3.87 -5.11 -10.12
C PRO A 145 -2.50 -4.51 -10.45
N HIS A 146 -2.20 -3.39 -9.81
CA HIS A 146 -0.95 -2.64 -9.73
C HIS A 146 0.26 -3.21 -10.50
N ARG A 147 0.36 -2.87 -11.77
CA ARG A 147 1.57 -3.09 -12.55
C ARG A 147 2.52 -1.92 -12.30
N ARG A 148 3.76 -2.24 -11.98
CA ARG A 148 4.86 -1.27 -11.90
C ARG A 148 5.86 -1.54 -12.99
N TRP A 149 6.45 -0.48 -13.52
CA TRP A 149 7.55 -0.57 -14.48
C TRP A 149 8.75 0.15 -13.89
N ILE A 150 9.90 -0.50 -13.89
CA ILE A 150 11.15 0.09 -13.41
C ILE A 150 12.06 0.29 -14.63
N GLY A 151 12.46 1.54 -14.87
CA GLY A 151 13.46 1.89 -15.87
C GLY A 151 14.83 1.31 -15.53
N LEU A 152 15.73 1.23 -16.51
CA LEU A 152 17.11 0.79 -16.29
C LEU A 152 17.89 1.75 -15.38
N ASP A 153 17.42 2.96 -15.20
CA ASP A 153 17.92 4.00 -14.29
C ASP A 153 17.36 3.89 -12.86
N GLY A 154 16.53 2.88 -12.60
CA GLY A 154 15.85 2.68 -11.30
C GLY A 154 14.58 3.50 -11.11
N THR A 155 14.18 4.34 -12.09
CA THR A 155 12.95 5.13 -11.99
C THR A 155 11.73 4.21 -11.98
N VAL A 156 10.86 4.37 -11.00
CA VAL A 156 9.62 3.60 -10.86
C VAL A 156 8.45 4.34 -11.53
N TYR A 157 7.74 3.64 -12.40
CA TYR A 157 6.56 4.13 -13.09
C TYR A 157 5.34 3.32 -12.65
N ASN A 158 4.31 3.98 -12.18
CA ASN A 158 3.03 3.36 -11.79
C ASN A 158 2.06 3.24 -12.97
N HIS A 159 2.44 3.73 -14.15
CA HIS A 159 1.71 3.61 -15.41
C HIS A 159 2.62 3.02 -16.47
N ARG A 160 2.04 2.43 -17.51
CA ARG A 160 2.82 1.86 -18.61
C ARG A 160 3.57 2.97 -19.37
N PRO A 161 4.91 2.96 -19.38
CA PRO A 161 5.68 3.94 -20.15
C PRO A 161 5.42 3.81 -21.66
N THR A 162 5.64 4.87 -22.41
CA THR A 162 5.35 4.90 -23.86
C THR A 162 6.49 4.36 -24.71
N ASN A 163 7.74 4.43 -24.22
CA ASN A 163 8.93 3.93 -24.91
C ASN A 163 10.02 3.57 -23.92
N GLY A 164 10.98 2.77 -24.32
CA GLY A 164 12.15 2.38 -23.53
C GLY A 164 12.15 0.91 -23.11
N ILE A 165 13.10 0.58 -22.24
CA ILE A 165 13.27 -0.78 -21.66
C ILE A 165 12.96 -0.70 -20.18
N TYR A 166 12.07 -1.55 -19.72
CA TYR A 166 11.58 -1.58 -18.36
C TYR A 166 11.50 -3.01 -17.83
N ILE A 167 11.52 -3.15 -16.51
CA ILE A 167 11.12 -4.37 -15.83
C ILE A 167 9.68 -4.18 -15.36
N GLU A 168 8.77 -4.98 -15.87
CA GLU A 168 7.37 -4.98 -15.45
C GLU A 168 7.19 -5.90 -14.25
N TYR A 169 6.61 -5.36 -13.19
CA TYR A 169 6.17 -6.08 -12.01
C TYR A 169 4.64 -6.13 -12.03
N ALA A 170 4.08 -7.34 -12.02
CA ALA A 170 2.64 -7.55 -11.94
C ALA A 170 2.34 -8.52 -10.79
N PRO A 171 1.29 -8.29 -9.97
CA PRO A 171 0.94 -9.17 -8.87
C PRO A 171 0.80 -10.63 -9.30
N GLY A 172 1.40 -11.52 -8.54
CA GLY A 172 1.35 -12.97 -8.80
C GLY A 172 2.14 -13.45 -10.03
N LYS A 173 2.96 -12.59 -10.64
CA LYS A 173 3.80 -12.94 -11.79
C LYS A 173 5.26 -12.62 -11.52
N ALA A 174 6.16 -13.41 -12.09
CA ALA A 174 7.58 -13.08 -12.07
C ALA A 174 7.85 -11.78 -12.84
N PRO A 175 8.82 -10.95 -12.39
CA PRO A 175 9.24 -9.77 -13.12
C PRO A 175 9.67 -10.10 -14.54
N ARG A 176 9.29 -9.28 -15.51
CA ARG A 176 9.68 -9.50 -16.92
C ARG A 176 10.23 -8.23 -17.54
N LYS A 177 11.23 -8.39 -18.40
CA LYS A 177 11.74 -7.30 -19.23
C LYS A 177 10.72 -6.95 -20.31
N VAL A 178 10.40 -5.68 -20.43
CA VAL A 178 9.48 -5.16 -21.46
C VAL A 178 10.22 -4.10 -22.28
N VAL A 179 10.16 -4.23 -23.60
CA VAL A 179 10.67 -3.22 -24.54
C VAL A 179 9.47 -2.55 -25.18
N LEU A 180 9.31 -1.26 -24.92
CA LEU A 180 8.25 -0.44 -25.51
C LEU A 180 8.85 0.44 -26.59
N ARG A 181 8.20 0.50 -27.75
CA ARG A 181 8.59 1.37 -28.86
C ARG A 181 7.45 2.36 -29.10
N SER A 182 7.80 3.62 -29.25
CA SER A 182 6.82 4.62 -29.71
C SER A 182 6.33 4.25 -31.12
N THR A 183 5.02 4.25 -31.32
CA THR A 183 4.40 3.98 -32.63
C THR A 183 4.44 5.20 -33.58
N ASN A 184 5.21 6.23 -33.23
CA ASN A 184 5.31 7.47 -34.03
C ASN A 184 6.54 7.48 -34.95
N GLU A 185 6.75 6.42 -35.75
CA GLU A 185 7.57 6.50 -36.96
C GLU A 185 6.85 5.79 -38.09
N LEU A 186 5.90 6.46 -38.69
CA LEU A 186 5.47 6.27 -40.11
C LEU A 186 4.49 7.40 -40.47
N ARG A 187 5.08 8.57 -40.81
CA ARG A 187 4.57 9.47 -41.85
C ARG A 187 5.71 10.30 -42.40
#